data_d08b1376f26cddff401d1da963eb42d9
#
_entry.id   d08b1376f26cddff401d1da963eb42d9
#
_cell.length_a   1.000
_cell.length_b   1.000
_cell.length_c   1.000
_cell.angle_alpha   90.00
_cell.angle_beta   90.00
_cell.angle_gamma   90.00
#
_symmetry.space_group_name_H-M   'P 1'
#
loop_
_entity.id
_entity.type
_entity.pdbx_description
1 polymer ?
#
loop_
_entity_poly.entity_id
_entity_poly.type
_entity_poly.pdbx_seq_one_letter_code
_entity_poly.pdbx_strand_id
1 'polypeptide(L)'
;HDRSVVFNGVMVRSIAHEICTMLAMTGTTSGLTPDWPAILADQDRGSFTLPHLVLGGPSFPGNLGVAVARTGAAGQLEALLNGSALGLSDIDVATLRSPSQALVDRFVSQRAAARASVSRSKVEDVLAADFHTATQHAADLKDLQYLMDFTGGTSLADQAVVAVEALQKGISRCLTLSSGAAFGWDTHAQNDDGQSPLWEGLFSGLGQLVQLLANAPGEEEASLLDETVVCVLSEMGRTPLLNGVGGKDHWPYTSVMLLGAGLTGDRVVGGFDTTYYGQNVDPASGDVAEGGQVLSAEAIGATLLALADVDPADYVMGVQPIDGVIA
;
A
#
# COMPACT_ATOMS: atom_id res chain seq x y z
N HIS A 1 -3.01 19.99 -10.08
CA HIS A 1 -1.57 20.25 -10.13
C HIS A 1 -1.04 20.73 -8.77
N ASP A 2 -1.76 21.62 -8.08
CA ASP A 2 -1.39 22.21 -6.79
C ASP A 2 -1.18 21.20 -5.64
N ARG A 3 -1.63 19.97 -5.79
CA ARG A 3 -1.55 18.88 -4.82
C ARG A 3 -0.80 17.65 -5.33
N SER A 4 0.07 17.80 -6.31
CA SER A 4 0.84 16.68 -6.85
C SER A 4 2.33 17.00 -6.95
N VAL A 5 3.14 16.02 -6.61
CA VAL A 5 4.60 16.05 -6.70
C VAL A 5 5.06 14.83 -7.48
N VAL A 6 5.96 15.03 -8.44
CA VAL A 6 6.60 13.94 -9.18
C VAL A 6 8.06 13.87 -8.80
N PHE A 7 8.49 12.72 -8.31
CA PHE A 7 9.90 12.43 -8.03
C PHE A 7 10.50 11.72 -9.23
N ASN A 8 11.52 12.31 -9.85
CA ASN A 8 12.21 11.74 -10.99
C ASN A 8 13.62 11.29 -10.61
N GLY A 9 14.04 10.14 -11.10
CA GLY A 9 15.35 9.59 -10.82
C GLY A 9 15.42 8.87 -9.47
N VAL A 10 14.31 8.31 -9.01
CA VAL A 10 14.25 7.49 -7.78
C VAL A 10 15.01 6.19 -8.00
N MET A 11 16.06 5.96 -7.21
CA MET A 11 16.91 4.78 -7.29
C MET A 11 16.31 3.61 -6.52
N VAL A 12 16.19 2.44 -7.17
CA VAL A 12 15.70 1.20 -6.56
C VAL A 12 16.81 0.18 -6.31
N ARG A 13 18.01 0.40 -6.79
CA ARG A 13 19.24 -0.42 -6.53
C ARG A 13 19.19 -1.88 -7.03
N SER A 14 18.23 -2.23 -7.86
CA SER A 14 18.10 -3.56 -8.47
C SER A 14 17.43 -3.46 -9.84
N ILE A 15 17.44 -4.55 -10.58
CA ILE A 15 16.72 -4.74 -11.84
C ILE A 15 15.96 -6.09 -11.86
N ALA A 16 15.83 -6.75 -10.72
CA ALA A 16 15.02 -7.96 -10.55
C ALA A 16 13.68 -7.60 -9.91
N HIS A 17 12.56 -7.93 -10.55
CA HIS A 17 11.21 -7.52 -10.13
C HIS A 17 10.93 -7.73 -8.64
N GLU A 18 11.14 -8.94 -8.13
CA GLU A 18 10.82 -9.28 -6.73
C GLU A 18 11.66 -8.45 -5.74
N ILE A 19 12.95 -8.25 -6.07
CA ILE A 19 13.87 -7.46 -5.25
C ILE A 19 13.48 -5.97 -5.31
N CYS A 20 13.20 -5.46 -6.51
CA CYS A 20 12.79 -4.08 -6.70
C CYS A 20 11.46 -3.77 -6.01
N THR A 21 10.48 -4.68 -6.11
CA THR A 21 9.19 -4.54 -5.43
C THR A 21 9.38 -4.46 -3.91
N MET A 22 10.21 -5.33 -3.34
CA MET A 22 10.52 -5.30 -1.92
C MET A 22 11.22 -4.00 -1.53
N LEU A 23 12.24 -3.56 -2.30
CA LEU A 23 12.95 -2.30 -2.07
C LEU A 23 12.01 -1.09 -2.14
N ALA A 24 11.14 -1.01 -3.16
CA ALA A 24 10.20 0.09 -3.31
C ALA A 24 9.20 0.18 -2.14
N MET A 25 8.73 -0.97 -1.65
CA MET A 25 7.71 -1.03 -0.62
C MET A 25 8.27 -0.96 0.81
N THR A 26 9.52 -1.40 1.05
CA THR A 26 10.08 -1.53 2.41
C THR A 26 11.42 -0.83 2.61
N GLY A 27 12.06 -0.34 1.54
CA GLY A 27 13.43 0.19 1.57
C GLY A 27 14.53 -0.87 1.75
N THR A 28 14.19 -2.15 1.91
CA THR A 28 15.16 -3.22 2.15
C THR A 28 14.89 -4.46 1.31
N THR A 29 15.84 -5.39 1.31
CA THR A 29 15.67 -6.74 0.71
C THR A 29 15.32 -7.78 1.76
N SER A 30 14.99 -7.38 2.98
CA SER A 30 14.61 -8.27 4.06
C SER A 30 13.11 -8.51 4.06
N GLY A 31 12.68 -9.75 3.93
CA GLY A 31 11.27 -10.15 4.08
C GLY A 31 10.70 -9.96 5.50
N LEU A 32 11.53 -9.53 6.46
CA LEU A 32 11.12 -9.24 7.84
C LEU A 32 10.78 -7.76 8.07
N THR A 33 11.15 -6.88 7.13
CA THR A 33 10.85 -5.45 7.23
C THR A 33 9.44 -5.21 6.69
N PRO A 34 8.55 -4.58 7.46
CA PRO A 34 7.21 -4.25 6.99
C PRO A 34 7.25 -3.15 5.91
N ASP A 35 6.25 -3.17 5.03
CA ASP A 35 6.04 -2.12 4.05
C ASP A 35 5.48 -0.84 4.69
N TRP A 36 5.63 0.29 3.97
CA TRP A 36 5.21 1.60 4.46
C TRP A 36 3.75 1.63 4.90
N PRO A 37 2.77 1.11 4.13
CA PRO A 37 1.38 1.05 4.56
C PRO A 37 1.15 0.20 5.82
N ALA A 38 1.88 -0.91 5.99
CA ALA A 38 1.77 -1.74 7.19
C ALA A 38 2.29 -1.01 8.44
N ILE A 39 3.40 -0.27 8.31
CA ILE A 39 3.94 0.58 9.40
C ILE A 39 2.91 1.63 9.80
N LEU A 40 2.35 2.35 8.84
CA LEU A 40 1.36 3.40 9.08
C LEU A 40 0.08 2.86 9.70
N ALA A 41 -0.40 1.72 9.21
CA ALA A 41 -1.60 1.08 9.73
C ALA A 41 -1.44 0.56 11.16
N ASP A 42 -0.22 0.12 11.51
CA ASP A 42 0.08 -0.39 12.86
C ASP A 42 0.08 0.70 13.94
N GLN A 43 0.32 1.97 13.58
CA GLN A 43 0.27 3.09 14.54
C GLN A 43 -1.07 3.17 15.26
N ASP A 44 -2.17 2.90 14.54
CA ASP A 44 -3.55 2.99 15.05
C ASP A 44 -4.35 1.71 14.81
N ARG A 45 -3.67 0.56 14.78
CA ARG A 45 -4.30 -0.73 14.43
C ARG A 45 -5.53 -1.09 15.27
N GLY A 46 -5.67 -0.52 16.46
CA GLY A 46 -6.83 -0.73 17.34
C GLY A 46 -8.04 0.11 16.99
N SER A 47 -7.89 1.14 16.15
CA SER A 47 -8.96 2.06 15.77
C SER A 47 -9.68 1.63 14.49
N PHE A 48 -9.08 0.73 13.71
CA PHE A 48 -9.63 0.30 12.42
C PHE A 48 -9.83 -1.21 12.39
N THR A 49 -10.94 -1.66 11.81
CA THR A 49 -11.23 -3.11 11.67
C THR A 49 -10.30 -3.79 10.68
N LEU A 50 -9.92 -3.11 9.60
CA LEU A 50 -8.95 -3.55 8.59
C LEU A 50 -7.90 -2.44 8.41
N PRO A 51 -6.96 -2.27 9.34
CA PRO A 51 -6.07 -1.10 9.35
C PRO A 51 -5.33 -0.87 8.03
N HIS A 52 -4.82 -1.93 7.41
CA HIS A 52 -4.30 -1.93 6.04
C HIS A 52 -5.06 -2.95 5.20
N LEU A 53 -5.85 -2.47 4.24
CA LEU A 53 -6.61 -3.32 3.32
C LEU A 53 -5.90 -3.38 1.96
N VAL A 54 -5.50 -4.58 1.55
CA VAL A 54 -4.86 -4.84 0.24
C VAL A 54 -5.92 -5.34 -0.73
N LEU A 55 -6.35 -4.49 -1.64
CA LEU A 55 -7.30 -4.79 -2.72
C LEU A 55 -6.59 -5.41 -3.93
N GLY A 56 -5.36 -4.98 -4.19
CA GLY A 56 -4.52 -5.52 -5.26
C GLY A 56 -3.04 -5.21 -5.01
N GLY A 57 -2.17 -5.92 -5.69
CA GLY A 57 -0.72 -5.72 -5.60
C GLY A 57 -0.04 -6.45 -4.42
N PRO A 58 1.27 -6.20 -4.26
CA PRO A 58 2.07 -6.80 -3.20
C PRO A 58 1.84 -6.13 -1.85
N SER A 59 2.19 -6.84 -0.78
CA SER A 59 2.37 -6.31 0.56
C SER A 59 3.34 -7.18 1.33
N PHE A 60 4.17 -6.55 2.14
CA PHE A 60 5.21 -7.16 2.94
C PHE A 60 4.98 -6.77 4.41
N PRO A 61 4.06 -7.42 5.11
CA PRO A 61 3.71 -7.02 6.47
C PRO A 61 4.81 -7.27 7.50
N GLY A 62 5.84 -8.06 7.19
CA GLY A 62 6.87 -8.43 8.14
C GLY A 62 6.27 -9.05 9.40
N ASN A 63 6.58 -8.45 10.56
CA ASN A 63 6.01 -8.83 11.85
C ASN A 63 4.68 -8.12 12.18
N LEU A 64 4.18 -7.25 11.30
CA LEU A 64 2.94 -6.47 11.48
C LEU A 64 1.73 -7.12 10.77
N GLY A 65 1.77 -8.41 10.51
CA GLY A 65 0.73 -9.12 9.76
C GLY A 65 -0.69 -9.01 10.35
N VAL A 66 -0.81 -8.71 11.64
CA VAL A 66 -2.10 -8.50 12.30
C VAL A 66 -2.81 -7.22 11.82
N ALA A 67 -2.06 -6.24 11.36
CA ALA A 67 -2.60 -4.98 10.83
C ALA A 67 -3.01 -5.06 9.35
N VAL A 68 -2.69 -6.18 8.65
CA VAL A 68 -2.86 -6.30 7.19
C VAL A 68 -3.91 -7.34 6.83
N ALA A 69 -4.90 -6.92 6.05
CA ALA A 69 -5.93 -7.78 5.48
C ALA A 69 -5.87 -7.74 3.95
N ARG A 70 -6.15 -8.88 3.31
CA ARG A 70 -6.23 -8.98 1.83
C ARG A 70 -7.61 -9.44 1.41
N THR A 71 -8.17 -8.83 0.37
CA THR A 71 -9.40 -9.32 -0.25
C THR A 71 -9.21 -10.71 -0.86
N GLY A 72 -7.98 -10.99 -1.33
CA GLY A 72 -7.64 -12.26 -1.96
C GLY A 72 -8.14 -12.39 -3.40
N ALA A 73 -7.41 -13.15 -4.22
CA ALA A 73 -7.70 -13.32 -5.65
C ALA A 73 -9.02 -14.07 -5.94
N ALA A 74 -9.59 -14.75 -4.95
CA ALA A 74 -10.81 -15.57 -5.07
C ALA A 74 -11.90 -15.17 -4.06
N GLY A 75 -11.94 -13.91 -3.65
CA GLY A 75 -12.96 -13.44 -2.71
C GLY A 75 -12.81 -14.01 -1.29
N GLN A 76 -11.58 -14.27 -0.83
CA GLN A 76 -11.36 -14.86 0.50
C GLN A 76 -11.92 -13.99 1.62
N LEU A 77 -11.78 -12.67 1.54
CA LEU A 77 -12.34 -11.77 2.55
C LEU A 77 -13.86 -11.83 2.56
N GLU A 78 -14.50 -11.82 1.38
CA GLU A 78 -15.95 -11.97 1.25
C GLU A 78 -16.42 -13.31 1.82
N ALA A 79 -15.70 -14.39 1.50
CA ALA A 79 -16.02 -15.73 2.04
C ALA A 79 -15.95 -15.77 3.58
N LEU A 80 -14.99 -15.07 4.18
CA LEU A 80 -14.89 -14.93 5.65
C LEU A 80 -16.06 -14.13 6.22
N LEU A 81 -16.45 -13.04 5.56
CA LEU A 81 -17.57 -12.19 5.97
C LEU A 81 -18.89 -12.94 5.92
N ASN A 82 -19.14 -13.67 4.85
CA ASN A 82 -20.37 -14.44 4.63
C ASN A 82 -20.40 -15.77 5.40
N GLY A 83 -19.32 -16.11 6.12
CA GLY A 83 -19.20 -17.40 6.82
C GLY A 83 -19.17 -18.60 5.88
N SER A 84 -18.98 -18.36 4.58
CA SER A 84 -18.76 -19.42 3.60
C SER A 84 -17.30 -19.88 3.69
N ALA A 85 -17.05 -21.15 3.52
CA ALA A 85 -15.67 -21.61 3.46
C ALA A 85 -15.08 -21.23 2.09
N LEU A 86 -13.87 -20.73 2.19
CA LEU A 86 -12.99 -20.30 1.11
C LEU A 86 -13.28 -20.97 -0.23
N GLY A 87 -13.89 -20.21 -1.13
CA GLY A 87 -13.84 -20.25 -2.58
C GLY A 87 -13.45 -21.50 -3.35
N LEU A 88 -13.82 -22.67 -2.85
CA LEU A 88 -13.83 -23.88 -3.68
C LEU A 88 -15.25 -23.99 -4.23
N SER A 89 -15.46 -23.37 -5.38
CA SER A 89 -16.75 -23.20 -6.06
C SER A 89 -17.57 -24.47 -6.31
N ASP A 90 -17.03 -25.64 -6.01
CA ASP A 90 -17.64 -26.93 -6.28
C ASP A 90 -17.83 -27.82 -5.03
N ILE A 91 -17.55 -27.28 -3.84
CA ILE A 91 -17.75 -28.03 -2.60
C ILE A 91 -18.76 -27.26 -1.74
N ASP A 92 -19.92 -27.86 -1.53
CA ASP A 92 -20.88 -27.44 -0.50
C ASP A 92 -20.21 -27.55 0.87
N VAL A 93 -19.56 -26.48 1.30
CA VAL A 93 -18.94 -26.44 2.63
C VAL A 93 -20.01 -26.10 3.64
N ALA A 94 -20.27 -27.04 4.52
CA ALA A 94 -21.20 -26.87 5.63
C ALA A 94 -20.73 -25.71 6.53
N THR A 95 -21.43 -24.58 6.50
CA THR A 95 -21.26 -23.51 7.46
C THR A 95 -21.74 -23.93 8.83
N LEU A 96 -21.03 -23.51 9.89
CA LEU A 96 -21.52 -23.72 11.25
C LEU A 96 -22.85 -22.99 11.43
N ARG A 97 -23.82 -23.65 12.11
CA ARG A 97 -25.06 -22.99 12.51
C ARG A 97 -24.71 -21.84 13.48
N SER A 98 -25.42 -20.73 13.39
CA SER A 98 -25.20 -19.53 14.19
C SER A 98 -24.93 -19.77 15.68
N PRO A 99 -25.68 -20.64 16.42
CA PRO A 99 -25.38 -20.92 17.81
C PRO A 99 -24.04 -21.65 18.04
N SER A 100 -23.66 -22.54 17.12
CA SER A 100 -22.38 -23.27 17.18
C SER A 100 -21.20 -22.35 16.87
N GLN A 101 -21.35 -21.45 15.92
CA GLN A 101 -20.36 -20.44 15.60
C GLN A 101 -20.09 -19.51 16.80
N ALA A 102 -21.14 -18.99 17.43
CA ALA A 102 -21.02 -18.14 18.61
C ALA A 102 -20.33 -18.84 19.80
N LEU A 103 -20.52 -20.16 19.92
CA LEU A 103 -19.84 -20.98 20.96
C LEU A 103 -18.33 -21.09 20.64
N VAL A 104 -17.98 -21.34 19.39
CA VAL A 104 -16.57 -21.41 18.92
C VAL A 104 -15.88 -20.07 19.13
N ASP A 105 -16.49 -18.98 18.69
CA ASP A 105 -15.95 -17.62 18.81
C ASP A 105 -15.67 -17.27 20.29
N ARG A 106 -16.62 -17.56 21.18
CA ARG A 106 -16.45 -17.35 22.62
C ARG A 106 -15.30 -18.18 23.18
N PHE A 107 -15.21 -19.44 22.79
CA PHE A 107 -14.12 -20.31 23.22
C PHE A 107 -12.76 -19.80 22.73
N VAL A 108 -12.65 -19.40 21.46
CA VAL A 108 -11.41 -18.86 20.88
C VAL A 108 -10.99 -17.58 21.59
N SER A 109 -11.91 -16.62 21.79
CA SER A 109 -11.64 -15.37 22.50
C SER A 109 -11.17 -15.60 23.95
N GLN A 110 -11.83 -16.51 24.68
CA GLN A 110 -11.43 -16.86 26.04
C GLN A 110 -10.04 -17.52 26.09
N ARG A 111 -9.72 -18.36 25.11
CA ARG A 111 -8.40 -19.00 25.01
C ARG A 111 -7.31 -17.98 24.64
N ALA A 112 -7.61 -17.02 23.75
CA ALA A 112 -6.69 -15.95 23.40
C ALA A 112 -6.34 -15.11 24.65
N ALA A 113 -7.34 -14.63 25.38
CA ALA A 113 -7.15 -13.86 26.60
C ALA A 113 -6.37 -14.65 27.68
N ALA A 114 -6.70 -15.94 27.88
CA ALA A 114 -6.00 -16.80 28.83
C ALA A 114 -4.52 -17.03 28.45
N ARG A 115 -4.20 -17.10 27.15
CA ARG A 115 -2.81 -17.24 26.71
C ARG A 115 -2.03 -15.95 26.90
N ALA A 116 -2.61 -14.80 26.63
CA ALA A 116 -1.99 -13.51 26.86
C ALA A 116 -1.59 -13.31 28.34
N SER A 117 -2.33 -13.89 29.30
CA SER A 117 -2.05 -13.75 30.73
C SER A 117 -0.95 -14.65 31.29
N VAL A 118 -0.42 -15.62 30.53
CA VAL A 118 0.56 -16.63 30.98
C VAL A 118 1.80 -16.73 30.10
N SER A 119 2.12 -15.68 29.39
CA SER A 119 3.28 -15.62 28.52
C SER A 119 4.60 -15.81 29.29
N ARG A 120 5.57 -16.45 28.65
CA ARG A 120 6.88 -16.78 29.22
C ARG A 120 8.04 -16.01 28.58
N SER A 121 7.76 -15.22 27.55
CA SER A 121 8.76 -14.43 26.85
C SER A 121 8.12 -13.22 26.15
N LYS A 122 8.92 -12.19 25.86
CA LYS A 122 8.43 -11.02 25.09
C LYS A 122 7.88 -11.39 23.72
N VAL A 123 8.40 -12.43 23.07
CA VAL A 123 7.89 -12.92 21.78
C VAL A 123 6.51 -13.55 21.95
N GLU A 124 6.33 -14.36 23.00
CA GLU A 124 5.00 -14.94 23.32
C GLU A 124 3.98 -13.85 23.69
N ASP A 125 4.41 -12.77 24.38
CA ASP A 125 3.55 -11.62 24.69
C ASP A 125 3.01 -10.99 23.42
N VAL A 126 3.90 -10.67 22.45
CA VAL A 126 3.53 -10.06 21.17
C VAL A 126 2.58 -10.98 20.38
N LEU A 127 2.96 -12.25 20.21
CA LEU A 127 2.13 -13.21 19.47
C LEU A 127 0.76 -13.44 20.11
N ALA A 128 0.67 -13.42 21.44
CA ALA A 128 -0.60 -13.57 22.14
C ALA A 128 -1.47 -12.31 22.02
N ALA A 129 -0.87 -11.14 22.06
CA ALA A 129 -1.56 -9.87 21.84
C ALA A 129 -2.08 -9.78 20.39
N ASP A 130 -1.26 -10.12 19.41
CA ASP A 130 -1.63 -10.13 17.99
C ASP A 130 -2.78 -11.13 17.72
N PHE A 131 -2.71 -12.33 18.32
CA PHE A 131 -3.79 -13.31 18.21
C PHE A 131 -5.09 -12.80 18.84
N HIS A 132 -5.00 -12.10 19.96
CA HIS A 132 -6.18 -11.50 20.60
C HIS A 132 -6.77 -10.39 19.70
N THR A 133 -5.95 -9.49 19.19
CA THR A 133 -6.37 -8.44 18.24
C THR A 133 -7.00 -9.05 16.99
N ALA A 134 -6.39 -10.07 16.39
CA ALA A 134 -6.95 -10.76 15.23
C ALA A 134 -8.33 -11.40 15.51
N THR A 135 -8.56 -11.91 16.73
CA THR A 135 -9.89 -12.46 17.11
C THR A 135 -10.94 -11.36 17.31
N GLN A 136 -10.53 -10.16 17.73
CA GLN A 136 -11.41 -8.98 17.80
C GLN A 136 -11.77 -8.50 16.39
N HIS A 137 -10.78 -8.27 15.53
CA HIS A 137 -11.01 -7.91 14.13
C HIS A 137 -11.91 -8.92 13.40
N ALA A 138 -11.73 -10.23 13.64
CA ALA A 138 -12.60 -11.26 13.07
C ALA A 138 -14.04 -11.21 13.57
N ALA A 139 -14.28 -10.73 14.79
CA ALA A 139 -15.63 -10.50 15.31
C ALA A 139 -16.26 -9.26 14.68
N ASP A 140 -15.51 -8.16 14.60
CA ASP A 140 -15.94 -6.89 14.01
C ASP A 140 -16.20 -7.04 12.50
N LEU A 141 -15.40 -7.85 11.81
CA LEU A 141 -15.59 -8.17 10.38
C LEU A 141 -16.99 -8.74 10.07
N LYS A 142 -17.61 -9.49 11.00
CA LYS A 142 -18.95 -10.04 10.77
C LYS A 142 -20.02 -8.96 10.64
N ASP A 143 -19.81 -7.82 11.25
CA ASP A 143 -20.72 -6.69 11.14
C ASP A 143 -20.47 -5.91 9.84
N LEU A 144 -19.26 -5.95 9.28
CA LEU A 144 -18.90 -5.29 8.02
C LEU A 144 -19.58 -5.91 6.79
N GLN A 145 -19.98 -7.20 6.83
CA GLN A 145 -20.68 -7.84 5.70
C GLN A 145 -21.94 -7.09 5.27
N TYR A 146 -22.53 -6.32 6.18
CA TYR A 146 -23.72 -5.50 5.92
C TYR A 146 -23.40 -4.06 5.54
N LEU A 147 -22.12 -3.66 5.66
CA LEU A 147 -21.68 -2.28 5.50
C LEU A 147 -20.92 -2.06 4.19
N MET A 148 -20.25 -3.09 3.66
CA MET A 148 -19.42 -2.98 2.46
C MET A 148 -19.63 -4.15 1.51
N ASP A 149 -19.56 -3.84 0.21
CA ASP A 149 -19.47 -4.82 -0.87
C ASP A 149 -18.01 -4.94 -1.33
N PHE A 150 -17.40 -6.09 -1.07
CA PHE A 150 -16.03 -6.41 -1.50
C PHE A 150 -15.98 -7.16 -2.83
N THR A 151 -17.11 -7.34 -3.51
CA THR A 151 -17.21 -8.08 -4.78
C THR A 151 -16.77 -7.28 -6.00
N GLY A 152 -16.20 -6.10 -5.79
CA GLY A 152 -15.70 -5.22 -6.85
C GLY A 152 -14.79 -5.92 -7.85
N GLY A 153 -14.71 -5.40 -9.07
CA GLY A 153 -13.81 -5.89 -10.11
C GLY A 153 -12.32 -5.70 -9.75
N THR A 154 -11.46 -6.20 -10.64
CA THR A 154 -10.00 -6.14 -10.45
C THR A 154 -9.36 -4.90 -11.08
N SER A 155 -10.12 -4.09 -11.83
CA SER A 155 -9.60 -2.84 -12.39
C SER A 155 -9.26 -1.84 -11.29
N LEU A 156 -8.33 -0.92 -11.57
CA LEU A 156 -8.02 0.15 -10.62
C LEU A 156 -9.26 0.99 -10.26
N ALA A 157 -10.15 1.19 -11.21
CA ALA A 157 -11.40 1.91 -11.02
C ALA A 157 -12.35 1.20 -10.04
N ASP A 158 -12.50 -0.12 -10.16
CA ASP A 158 -13.30 -0.92 -9.23
C ASP A 158 -12.70 -0.92 -7.82
N GLN A 159 -11.39 -1.11 -7.73
CA GLN A 159 -10.65 -1.04 -6.46
C GLN A 159 -10.79 0.33 -5.79
N ALA A 160 -10.81 1.42 -6.58
CA ALA A 160 -10.96 2.79 -6.08
C ALA A 160 -12.30 2.99 -5.36
N VAL A 161 -13.40 2.40 -5.86
CA VAL A 161 -14.71 2.47 -5.21
C VAL A 161 -14.65 1.84 -3.82
N VAL A 162 -14.15 0.62 -3.72
CA VAL A 162 -14.00 -0.10 -2.43
C VAL A 162 -13.05 0.64 -1.49
N ALA A 163 -11.95 1.19 -2.02
CA ALA A 163 -10.97 1.92 -1.23
C ALA A 163 -11.58 3.18 -0.58
N VAL A 164 -12.25 4.00 -1.36
CA VAL A 164 -12.86 5.24 -0.85
C VAL A 164 -13.98 4.94 0.14
N GLU A 165 -14.78 3.90 -0.10
CA GLU A 165 -15.80 3.45 0.84
C GLU A 165 -15.19 2.96 2.17
N ALA A 166 -14.07 2.24 2.12
CA ALA A 166 -13.36 1.79 3.32
C ALA A 166 -12.81 2.96 4.15
N LEU A 167 -12.24 3.98 3.50
CA LEU A 167 -11.79 5.22 4.15
C LEU A 167 -12.96 5.97 4.77
N GLN A 168 -14.01 6.23 3.98
CA GLN A 168 -15.18 7.01 4.41
C GLN A 168 -15.91 6.38 5.61
N LYS A 169 -15.91 5.07 5.71
CA LYS A 169 -16.52 4.33 6.83
C LYS A 169 -15.58 4.11 8.02
N GLY A 170 -14.36 4.62 7.97
CA GLY A 170 -13.36 4.41 9.02
C GLY A 170 -12.98 2.94 9.20
N ILE A 171 -13.04 2.13 8.16
CA ILE A 171 -12.71 0.71 8.20
C ILE A 171 -11.21 0.50 8.06
N SER A 172 -10.56 1.30 7.21
CA SER A 172 -9.13 1.21 6.93
C SER A 172 -8.48 2.59 6.99
N ARG A 173 -7.23 2.60 7.46
CA ARG A 173 -6.34 3.76 7.38
C ARG A 173 -5.51 3.74 6.09
N CYS A 174 -5.02 2.57 5.71
CA CYS A 174 -4.14 2.38 4.56
C CYS A 174 -4.74 1.38 3.57
N LEU A 175 -4.52 1.66 2.29
CA LEU A 175 -4.99 0.80 1.21
C LEU A 175 -3.88 0.57 0.19
N THR A 176 -3.78 -0.65 -0.32
CA THR A 176 -2.92 -0.96 -1.47
C THR A 176 -3.78 -1.41 -2.63
N LEU A 177 -3.65 -0.70 -3.75
CA LEU A 177 -4.32 -0.95 -5.01
C LEU A 177 -3.29 -1.31 -6.08
N SER A 178 -3.74 -1.91 -7.18
CA SER A 178 -2.88 -2.16 -8.32
C SER A 178 -3.57 -1.80 -9.63
N SER A 179 -2.78 -1.51 -10.66
CA SER A 179 -3.29 -1.26 -12.00
C SER A 179 -3.87 -2.51 -12.70
N GLY A 180 -3.85 -3.66 -12.03
CA GLY A 180 -4.42 -4.93 -12.53
C GLY A 180 -3.58 -5.67 -13.57
N ALA A 181 -2.51 -5.08 -14.10
CA ALA A 181 -1.69 -5.66 -15.16
C ALA A 181 -0.34 -6.18 -14.65
N ALA A 182 -0.36 -7.24 -13.84
CA ALA A 182 0.80 -7.74 -13.08
C ALA A 182 2.12 -7.86 -13.87
N PHE A 183 2.08 -8.27 -15.14
CA PHE A 183 3.27 -8.36 -15.99
C PHE A 183 3.15 -7.57 -17.29
N GLY A 184 2.06 -6.84 -17.49
CA GLY A 184 1.82 -6.07 -18.71
C GLY A 184 2.82 -4.93 -18.91
N TRP A 185 3.39 -4.40 -17.83
CA TRP A 185 4.37 -3.32 -17.83
C TRP A 185 5.79 -3.78 -18.19
N ASP A 186 6.06 -5.10 -18.18
CA ASP A 186 7.35 -5.71 -18.48
C ASP A 186 7.57 -5.87 -20.00
N THR A 187 7.67 -4.76 -20.72
CA THR A 187 7.65 -4.68 -22.19
C THR A 187 9.06 -4.75 -22.79
N HIS A 188 9.67 -5.93 -22.79
CA HIS A 188 10.96 -6.19 -23.44
C HIS A 188 10.89 -6.19 -24.99
N ALA A 189 9.69 -6.12 -25.56
CA ALA A 189 9.44 -5.95 -26.99
C ALA A 189 8.23 -5.04 -27.20
N GLN A 190 8.15 -4.31 -28.31
CA GLN A 190 6.98 -3.51 -28.68
C GLN A 190 6.46 -2.62 -27.55
N ASN A 191 7.36 -1.88 -26.89
CA ASN A 191 7.07 -1.10 -25.67
C ASN A 191 5.88 -0.16 -25.83
N ASP A 192 5.82 0.57 -26.94
CA ASP A 192 4.79 1.60 -27.13
C ASP A 192 3.38 0.98 -27.25
N ASP A 193 3.27 -0.10 -28.03
CA ASP A 193 2.00 -0.83 -28.19
C ASP A 193 1.55 -1.49 -26.87
N GLY A 194 2.51 -2.00 -26.08
CA GLY A 194 2.24 -2.66 -24.80
C GLY A 194 1.87 -1.66 -23.70
N GLN A 195 2.64 -0.59 -23.53
CA GLN A 195 2.47 0.33 -22.41
C GLN A 195 1.41 1.42 -22.63
N SER A 196 1.16 1.87 -23.87
CA SER A 196 0.21 2.97 -24.12
C SER A 196 -1.18 2.70 -23.51
N PRO A 197 -1.83 1.53 -23.74
CA PRO A 197 -3.12 1.26 -23.13
C PRO A 197 -3.06 1.12 -21.60
N LEU A 198 -1.92 0.69 -21.04
CA LEU A 198 -1.74 0.58 -19.59
C LEU A 198 -1.64 1.95 -18.94
N TRP A 199 -0.93 2.89 -19.57
CA TRP A 199 -0.88 4.29 -19.10
C TRP A 199 -2.26 4.94 -19.15
N GLU A 200 -3.03 4.74 -20.23
CA GLU A 200 -4.38 5.25 -20.34
C GLU A 200 -5.29 4.67 -19.25
N GLY A 201 -5.23 3.36 -19.01
CA GLY A 201 -5.96 2.69 -17.95
C GLY A 201 -5.57 3.19 -16.54
N LEU A 202 -4.27 3.37 -16.28
CA LEU A 202 -3.76 3.90 -15.02
C LEU A 202 -4.26 5.31 -14.76
N PHE A 203 -4.10 6.24 -15.70
CA PHE A 203 -4.52 7.62 -15.49
C PHE A 203 -6.04 7.78 -15.47
N SER A 204 -6.79 6.96 -16.20
CA SER A 204 -8.24 6.90 -16.10
C SER A 204 -8.69 6.46 -14.71
N GLY A 205 -8.10 5.37 -14.18
CA GLY A 205 -8.41 4.88 -12.84
C GLY A 205 -7.98 5.85 -11.73
N LEU A 206 -6.82 6.49 -11.86
CA LEU A 206 -6.38 7.54 -10.92
C LEU A 206 -7.31 8.77 -10.96
N GLY A 207 -7.73 9.19 -12.16
CA GLY A 207 -8.70 10.28 -12.29
C GLY A 207 -10.01 9.97 -11.56
N GLN A 208 -10.49 8.73 -11.67
CA GLN A 208 -11.68 8.28 -10.95
C GLN A 208 -11.44 8.24 -9.43
N LEU A 209 -10.32 7.71 -8.96
CA LEU A 209 -9.95 7.69 -7.54
C LEU A 209 -9.95 9.10 -6.95
N VAL A 210 -9.28 10.05 -7.62
CA VAL A 210 -9.24 11.46 -7.18
C VAL A 210 -10.62 12.08 -7.12
N GLN A 211 -11.49 11.81 -8.11
CA GLN A 211 -12.87 12.31 -8.09
C GLN A 211 -13.68 11.71 -6.95
N LEU A 212 -13.54 10.42 -6.67
CA LEU A 212 -14.21 9.76 -5.56
C LEU A 212 -13.75 10.35 -4.22
N LEU A 213 -12.45 10.52 -4.01
CA LEU A 213 -11.88 11.14 -2.80
C LEU A 213 -12.35 12.59 -2.63
N ALA A 214 -12.38 13.39 -3.71
CA ALA A 214 -12.81 14.78 -3.67
C ALA A 214 -14.33 14.93 -3.39
N ASN A 215 -15.14 13.95 -3.76
CA ASN A 215 -16.59 13.96 -3.54
C ASN A 215 -17.01 13.31 -2.21
N ALA A 216 -16.15 12.51 -1.61
CA ALA A 216 -16.41 11.92 -0.31
C ALA A 216 -16.08 12.92 0.80
N PRO A 217 -16.98 13.14 1.78
CA PRO A 217 -16.71 14.04 2.90
C PRO A 217 -15.52 13.49 3.71
N GLY A 218 -14.65 14.39 4.17
CA GLY A 218 -13.58 14.08 5.11
C GLY A 218 -14.12 13.92 6.54
N GLU A 219 -13.28 13.47 7.44
CA GLU A 219 -13.59 13.40 8.87
C GLU A 219 -13.36 14.76 9.55
N GLU A 220 -12.24 15.40 9.26
CA GLU A 220 -11.83 16.70 9.81
C GLU A 220 -11.83 17.81 8.74
N GLU A 221 -11.56 17.45 7.48
CA GLU A 221 -11.45 18.36 6.35
C GLU A 221 -12.69 18.29 5.42
N ALA A 222 -12.71 19.11 4.38
CA ALA A 222 -13.84 19.22 3.46
C ALA A 222 -14.09 17.92 2.66
N SER A 223 -13.02 17.21 2.31
CA SER A 223 -13.10 15.97 1.55
C SER A 223 -12.01 14.99 1.97
N LEU A 224 -12.21 13.70 1.66
CA LEU A 224 -11.17 12.69 1.86
C LEU A 224 -9.90 12.97 1.05
N LEU A 225 -9.97 13.74 -0.05
CA LEU A 225 -8.78 14.15 -0.80
C LEU A 225 -7.91 15.12 0.01
N ASP A 226 -8.50 15.87 0.93
CA ASP A 226 -7.81 16.81 1.82
C ASP A 226 -7.14 16.10 3.01
N GLU A 227 -7.43 14.82 3.21
CA GLU A 227 -6.92 13.98 4.31
C GLU A 227 -6.11 12.77 3.82
N THR A 228 -6.05 12.53 2.50
CA THR A 228 -5.45 11.32 1.93
C THR A 228 -4.23 11.65 1.07
N VAL A 229 -3.15 10.90 1.26
CA VAL A 229 -2.00 10.88 0.34
C VAL A 229 -2.08 9.64 -0.53
N VAL A 230 -2.08 9.83 -1.85
CA VAL A 230 -1.99 8.75 -2.83
C VAL A 230 -0.56 8.68 -3.37
N CYS A 231 0.10 7.55 -3.15
CA CYS A 231 1.42 7.25 -3.71
C CYS A 231 1.29 6.32 -4.91
N VAL A 232 1.74 6.78 -6.07
CA VAL A 232 1.81 5.98 -7.29
C VAL A 232 3.27 5.66 -7.57
N LEU A 233 3.61 4.39 -7.51
CA LEU A 233 4.97 3.92 -7.71
C LEU A 233 5.03 2.70 -8.62
N SER A 234 6.18 2.49 -9.25
CA SER A 234 6.58 1.26 -9.91
C SER A 234 7.87 0.76 -9.26
N GLU A 235 8.04 -0.56 -9.26
CA GLU A 235 9.20 -1.22 -8.64
C GLU A 235 10.52 -0.88 -9.32
N MET A 236 10.51 -0.55 -10.63
CA MET A 236 11.68 -0.11 -11.39
C MET A 236 11.26 0.70 -12.62
N GLY A 237 12.21 1.35 -13.25
CA GLY A 237 12.02 2.00 -14.54
C GLY A 237 12.37 1.11 -15.73
N ARG A 238 12.34 1.72 -16.90
CA ARG A 238 12.72 1.09 -18.17
C ARG A 238 13.87 1.89 -18.81
N THR A 239 14.77 1.20 -19.53
CA THR A 239 15.87 1.85 -20.22
C THR A 239 15.39 3.02 -21.07
N PRO A 240 16.14 4.15 -21.11
CA PRO A 240 15.73 5.33 -21.87
C PRO A 240 15.59 5.05 -23.37
N LEU A 241 16.41 4.14 -23.90
CA LEU A 241 16.45 3.79 -25.31
C LEU A 241 15.74 2.45 -25.57
N LEU A 242 15.16 2.32 -26.75
CA LEU A 242 14.59 1.05 -27.23
C LEU A 242 15.72 0.05 -27.55
N ASN A 243 15.47 -1.21 -27.24
CA ASN A 243 16.32 -2.33 -27.65
C ASN A 243 16.05 -2.76 -29.10
N GLY A 244 16.76 -3.79 -29.59
CA GLY A 244 16.70 -4.23 -30.99
C GLY A 244 15.36 -4.79 -31.47
N VAL A 245 14.39 -5.00 -30.58
CA VAL A 245 13.03 -5.49 -30.87
C VAL A 245 11.94 -4.48 -30.48
N GLY A 246 12.31 -3.21 -30.31
CA GLY A 246 11.40 -2.13 -30.00
C GLY A 246 10.87 -2.16 -28.57
N GLY A 247 11.51 -2.90 -27.67
CA GLY A 247 11.19 -2.98 -26.26
C GLY A 247 12.12 -2.11 -25.41
N LYS A 248 11.89 -2.12 -24.11
CA LYS A 248 12.75 -1.47 -23.11
C LYS A 248 13.11 -2.46 -22.01
N ASP A 249 14.39 -2.53 -21.69
CA ASP A 249 14.89 -3.42 -20.64
C ASP A 249 14.77 -2.75 -19.26
N HIS A 250 15.11 -3.48 -18.21
CA HIS A 250 15.02 -3.00 -16.83
C HIS A 250 16.02 -1.87 -16.56
N TRP A 251 15.59 -0.88 -15.76
CA TRP A 251 16.42 0.27 -15.36
C TRP A 251 16.24 0.53 -13.85
N PRO A 252 17.34 0.73 -13.09
CA PRO A 252 17.27 0.85 -11.62
C PRO A 252 16.79 2.22 -11.14
N TYR A 253 16.34 3.08 -12.03
CA TYR A 253 15.75 4.38 -11.68
C TYR A 253 14.34 4.47 -12.23
N THR A 254 13.43 4.94 -11.39
CA THR A 254 12.00 5.10 -11.71
C THR A 254 11.51 6.50 -11.36
N SER A 255 10.23 6.74 -11.57
CA SER A 255 9.54 7.92 -11.08
C SER A 255 8.44 7.50 -10.10
N VAL A 256 8.20 8.33 -9.10
CA VAL A 256 7.12 8.19 -8.12
C VAL A 256 6.28 9.45 -8.15
N MET A 257 4.97 9.32 -8.02
CA MET A 257 4.06 10.47 -7.89
C MET A 257 3.35 10.39 -6.54
N LEU A 258 3.37 11.49 -5.80
CA LEU A 258 2.49 11.72 -4.67
C LEU A 258 1.43 12.73 -5.05
N LEU A 259 0.21 12.54 -4.57
CA LEU A 259 -0.88 13.50 -4.71
C LEU A 259 -1.81 13.44 -3.49
N GLY A 260 -2.40 14.59 -3.14
CA GLY A 260 -3.36 14.72 -2.05
C GLY A 260 -2.95 15.65 -0.93
N ALA A 261 -3.25 15.25 0.30
CA ALA A 261 -3.10 16.04 1.51
C ALA A 261 -1.64 16.30 1.91
N GLY A 262 -1.38 17.40 2.62
CA GLY A 262 -0.08 17.68 3.24
C GLY A 262 1.07 17.93 2.27
N LEU A 263 0.79 18.10 0.97
CA LEU A 263 1.82 18.26 -0.06
C LEU A 263 1.92 19.71 -0.55
N THR A 264 3.15 20.21 -0.61
CA THR A 264 3.51 21.39 -1.40
C THR A 264 3.66 20.97 -2.86
N GLY A 265 2.54 21.01 -3.62
CA GLY A 265 2.44 20.44 -4.95
C GLY A 265 2.94 21.33 -6.08
N ASP A 266 2.53 21.01 -7.32
CA ASP A 266 2.90 21.66 -8.59
C ASP A 266 4.41 21.67 -8.83
N ARG A 267 5.10 20.58 -8.49
CA ARG A 267 6.55 20.52 -8.62
C ARG A 267 7.07 19.14 -8.99
N VAL A 268 8.28 19.15 -9.53
CA VAL A 268 9.12 17.99 -9.80
C VAL A 268 10.32 18.03 -8.88
N VAL A 269 10.59 16.93 -8.21
CA VAL A 269 11.74 16.72 -7.32
C VAL A 269 12.74 15.81 -8.00
N GLY A 270 14.04 16.15 -7.93
CA GLY A 270 15.09 15.38 -8.57
C GLY A 270 15.10 15.50 -10.08
N GLY A 271 15.78 14.60 -10.74
CA GLY A 271 15.96 14.60 -12.19
C GLY A 271 16.93 13.53 -12.65
N PHE A 272 17.19 13.52 -13.95
CA PHE A 272 18.18 12.64 -14.57
C PHE A 272 19.34 13.47 -15.13
N ASP A 273 20.54 12.94 -15.05
CA ASP A 273 21.70 13.51 -15.74
C ASP A 273 21.69 13.16 -17.24
N THR A 274 22.70 13.59 -17.95
CA THR A 274 22.86 13.35 -19.41
C THR A 274 23.06 11.88 -19.77
N THR A 275 23.31 11.03 -18.79
CA THR A 275 23.47 9.57 -18.91
C THR A 275 22.27 8.81 -18.39
N TYR A 276 21.20 9.52 -18.02
CA TYR A 276 19.93 9.01 -17.50
C TYR A 276 20.04 8.34 -16.11
N TYR A 277 21.05 8.72 -15.32
CA TYR A 277 21.11 8.35 -13.91
C TYR A 277 20.41 9.40 -13.07
N GLY A 278 19.76 8.95 -11.98
CA GLY A 278 19.10 9.84 -11.03
C GLY A 278 20.10 10.76 -10.33
N GLN A 279 19.72 12.02 -10.18
CA GLN A 279 20.52 13.02 -9.49
C GLN A 279 20.20 13.06 -7.99
N ASN A 280 21.22 13.40 -7.18
CA ASN A 280 21.02 13.66 -5.76
C ASN A 280 20.20 14.93 -5.52
N VAL A 281 19.52 15.00 -4.39
CA VAL A 281 18.67 16.14 -4.00
C VAL A 281 19.04 16.66 -2.62
N ASP A 282 18.80 17.94 -2.39
CA ASP A 282 18.74 18.50 -1.04
C ASP A 282 17.38 18.11 -0.41
N PRO A 283 17.34 17.34 0.69
CA PRO A 283 16.09 16.94 1.31
C PRO A 283 15.23 18.12 1.78
N ALA A 284 15.85 19.21 2.19
CA ALA A 284 15.12 20.37 2.71
C ALA A 284 14.34 21.13 1.63
N SER A 285 14.82 21.13 0.39
CA SER A 285 14.16 21.83 -0.72
C SER A 285 13.58 20.90 -1.79
N GLY A 286 14.12 19.67 -1.93
CA GLY A 286 13.82 18.76 -3.02
C GLY A 286 14.53 19.11 -4.35
N ASP A 287 15.38 20.14 -4.37
CA ASP A 287 16.11 20.55 -5.58
C ASP A 287 17.32 19.64 -5.81
N VAL A 288 17.70 19.50 -7.09
CA VAL A 288 18.94 18.79 -7.43
C VAL A 288 20.13 19.47 -6.79
N ALA A 289 20.96 18.71 -6.07
CA ALA A 289 22.12 19.23 -5.35
C ALA A 289 23.31 18.28 -5.46
N GLU A 290 24.46 18.80 -5.93
CA GLU A 290 25.72 18.07 -5.90
C GLU A 290 26.12 17.79 -4.43
N GLY A 291 26.32 16.52 -4.06
CA GLY A 291 26.60 16.13 -2.69
C GLY A 291 25.36 16.02 -1.78
N GLY A 292 24.15 16.21 -2.32
CA GLY A 292 22.90 15.96 -1.63
C GLY A 292 22.64 14.46 -1.39
N GLN A 293 21.47 14.15 -0.84
CA GLN A 293 21.03 12.78 -0.59
C GLN A 293 20.63 12.10 -1.91
N VAL A 294 20.93 10.82 -2.02
CA VAL A 294 20.38 9.98 -3.11
C VAL A 294 18.85 9.96 -2.99
N LEU A 295 18.16 10.31 -4.06
CA LEU A 295 16.71 10.13 -4.14
C LEU A 295 16.43 8.63 -4.36
N SER A 296 16.02 7.95 -3.31
CA SER A 296 15.87 6.50 -3.27
C SER A 296 14.48 6.08 -2.80
N ALA A 297 14.15 4.80 -2.93
CA ALA A 297 12.92 4.24 -2.41
C ALA A 297 12.76 4.47 -0.89
N GLU A 298 13.86 4.43 -0.15
CA GLU A 298 13.86 4.75 1.29
C GLU A 298 13.53 6.22 1.56
N ALA A 299 14.01 7.15 0.71
CA ALA A 299 13.66 8.56 0.84
C ALA A 299 12.16 8.79 0.61
N ILE A 300 11.57 8.09 -0.35
CA ILE A 300 10.12 8.11 -0.56
C ILE A 300 9.39 7.54 0.66
N GLY A 301 9.83 6.38 1.18
CA GLY A 301 9.25 5.80 2.39
C GLY A 301 9.35 6.73 3.61
N ALA A 302 10.50 7.34 3.84
CA ALA A 302 10.70 8.33 4.90
C ALA A 302 9.76 9.53 4.73
N THR A 303 9.55 10.00 3.50
CA THR A 303 8.63 11.11 3.21
C THR A 303 7.17 10.71 3.49
N LEU A 304 6.76 9.49 3.14
CA LEU A 304 5.41 8.99 3.43
C LEU A 304 5.17 8.85 4.95
N LEU A 305 6.17 8.40 5.71
CA LEU A 305 6.08 8.32 7.16
C LEU A 305 5.94 9.72 7.78
N ALA A 306 6.78 10.67 7.35
CA ALA A 306 6.73 12.05 7.83
C ALA A 306 5.40 12.75 7.51
N LEU A 307 4.83 12.53 6.31
CA LEU A 307 3.49 13.03 5.92
C LEU A 307 2.36 12.49 6.81
N ALA A 308 2.58 11.38 7.49
CA ALA A 308 1.61 10.76 8.40
C ALA A 308 1.99 10.93 9.89
N ASP A 309 2.84 11.92 10.21
CA ASP A 309 3.32 12.24 11.58
C ASP A 309 4.03 11.06 12.29
N VAL A 310 4.64 10.15 11.50
CA VAL A 310 5.46 9.05 12.02
C VAL A 310 6.93 9.40 11.85
N ASP A 311 7.73 9.32 12.93
CA ASP A 311 9.16 9.61 12.86
C ASP A 311 9.88 8.58 11.95
N PRO A 312 10.41 9.00 10.79
CA PRO A 312 11.10 8.10 9.89
C PRO A 312 12.33 7.44 10.50
N ALA A 313 12.98 8.07 11.48
CA ALA A 313 14.20 7.56 12.11
C ALA A 313 13.99 6.23 12.87
N ASP A 314 12.75 5.93 13.26
CA ASP A 314 12.39 4.66 13.90
C ASP A 314 12.41 3.47 12.91
N TYR A 315 12.33 3.74 11.61
CA TYR A 315 12.16 2.73 10.56
C TYR A 315 13.22 2.76 9.47
N VAL A 316 13.77 3.93 9.17
CA VAL A 316 14.72 4.15 8.06
C VAL A 316 15.99 4.81 8.59
N MET A 317 17.12 4.11 8.47
CA MET A 317 18.40 4.65 8.97
C MET A 317 19.17 5.40 7.88
N GLY A 318 19.68 6.59 8.23
CA GLY A 318 20.63 7.34 7.40
C GLY A 318 20.04 8.00 6.17
N VAL A 319 18.71 8.09 6.09
CA VAL A 319 17.98 8.75 5.01
C VAL A 319 16.98 9.72 5.62
N GLN A 320 16.90 10.92 5.07
CA GLN A 320 15.95 11.95 5.50
C GLN A 320 14.73 11.97 4.58
N PRO A 321 13.55 12.33 5.10
CA PRO A 321 12.40 12.66 4.26
C PRO A 321 12.74 13.86 3.36
N ILE A 322 12.00 14.01 2.28
CA ILE A 322 12.11 15.19 1.40
C ILE A 322 11.17 16.26 1.95
N ASP A 323 11.63 16.99 2.96
CA ASP A 323 10.84 18.01 3.66
C ASP A 323 10.35 19.12 2.73
N GLY A 324 11.08 19.42 1.65
CA GLY A 324 10.68 20.41 0.68
C GLY A 324 9.34 20.14 -0.03
N VAL A 325 8.75 18.97 0.11
CA VAL A 325 7.43 18.64 -0.45
C VAL A 325 6.33 18.53 0.61
N ILE A 326 6.68 18.64 1.88
CA ILE A 326 5.72 18.60 3.00
C ILE A 326 5.22 20.03 3.26
N ALA A 327 3.90 20.22 3.40
CA ALA A 327 3.25 21.51 3.57
C ALA A 327 3.30 22.02 5.01
#